data_3f742d4005e8c98d21d17707014f1a9d
#
_entry.id   3f742d4005e8c98d21d17707014f1a9d
#
_cell.length_a   1.000
_cell.length_b   1.000
_cell.length_c   1.000
_cell.angle_alpha   90.00
_cell.angle_beta   90.00
_cell.angle_gamma   90.00
#
_symmetry.space_group_name_H-M   'P 1'
#
loop_
_entity.id
_entity.type
_entity.pdbx_description
1 polymer ?
#
loop_
_entity_poly.entity_id
_entity_poly.type
_entity_poly.pdbx_seq_one_letter_code
_entity_poly.pdbx_strand_id
1 'polypeptide(L)'
;MHVHSQSEDEARVSHGHAHGAVDAEILASSRGIRVTKISLAVLGVTAVVQLVIVGFTGSVALLADTIHNFGDAATALPLWAAFTLSRKLPTKRFNYGYGRAEDLAGLLIVLSILATGIFAAYESINRLGDPPEIDYLWVVALAAVFGFLGNETVALYRMKVGKEIGSAALIADGHHARVDGLTSLAVLFGAVGVWLGYPLADPIVGLVISAAILRIVIETSKSVFSRLLDGVEPEVPDEVREVASVTDGVQEVAEVRVRWLGHKMLAEVNIVVDPGLSVGAGHDIAENVHHQLLHNLKYLSNATVHVDPVGLAGEEFHRHGPGNTEHQQEHVEEHAHDSEDEPDHGHSHDN
;
A
#
# COMPACT_ATOMS: atom_id res chain seq x y z
N MET A 1 -48.08 -1.29 52.17
CA MET A 1 -48.03 -1.62 50.75
C MET A 1 -47.15 -0.56 50.10
N HIS A 2 -45.83 -0.81 50.13
CA HIS A 2 -44.81 0.09 49.60
C HIS A 2 -44.35 -0.46 48.26
N VAL A 3 -44.46 0.35 47.22
CA VAL A 3 -43.88 0.06 45.91
C VAL A 3 -42.66 0.96 45.76
N HIS A 4 -41.47 0.35 45.79
CA HIS A 4 -40.23 1.01 45.40
C HIS A 4 -40.14 0.94 43.89
N SER A 5 -40.12 2.09 43.21
CA SER A 5 -39.65 2.22 41.83
C SER A 5 -38.18 2.53 41.86
N GLN A 6 -37.36 1.58 41.48
CA GLN A 6 -35.96 1.82 41.15
C GLN A 6 -35.91 2.24 39.66
N SER A 7 -35.51 3.47 39.43
CA SER A 7 -35.09 3.97 38.13
C SER A 7 -33.63 3.55 37.94
N GLU A 8 -33.41 2.51 37.14
CA GLU A 8 -32.11 2.18 36.62
C GLU A 8 -31.77 3.14 35.46
N ASP A 9 -30.94 4.14 35.77
CA ASP A 9 -30.22 4.91 34.77
C ASP A 9 -29.14 4.04 34.19
N GLU A 10 -29.44 3.26 33.15
CA GLU A 10 -28.45 2.66 32.26
C GLU A 10 -27.75 3.79 31.50
N ALA A 11 -26.57 4.15 31.96
CA ALA A 11 -25.61 4.93 31.20
C ALA A 11 -25.27 4.14 29.93
N ARG A 12 -25.96 4.45 28.82
CA ARG A 12 -25.59 4.00 27.49
C ARG A 12 -24.21 4.61 27.13
N VAL A 13 -23.16 3.84 27.37
CA VAL A 13 -21.86 4.09 26.75
C VAL A 13 -22.07 3.92 25.25
N SER A 14 -22.28 5.03 24.56
CA SER A 14 -22.28 5.07 23.10
C SER A 14 -20.85 4.86 22.63
N HIS A 15 -20.48 3.63 22.35
CA HIS A 15 -19.28 3.36 21.56
C HIS A 15 -19.54 3.87 20.15
N GLY A 16 -19.07 5.07 19.83
CA GLY A 16 -19.07 5.64 18.49
C GLY A 16 -18.24 4.74 17.57
N HIS A 17 -18.93 3.87 16.87
CA HIS A 17 -18.29 2.99 15.90
C HIS A 17 -17.99 3.78 14.63
N ALA A 18 -16.74 3.76 14.20
CA ALA A 18 -16.28 4.28 12.91
C ALA A 18 -16.79 3.38 11.74
N HIS A 19 -18.10 3.21 11.62
CA HIS A 19 -18.72 2.36 10.60
C HIS A 19 -18.33 2.78 9.17
N GLY A 20 -18.12 4.08 8.92
CA GLY A 20 -17.81 4.59 7.58
C GLY A 20 -16.43 4.19 7.05
N ALA A 21 -15.40 4.17 7.89
CA ALA A 21 -14.03 3.80 7.48
C ALA A 21 -13.89 2.29 7.22
N VAL A 22 -14.51 1.45 8.05
CA VAL A 22 -14.52 -0.01 7.87
C VAL A 22 -15.27 -0.40 6.60
N ASP A 23 -16.39 0.25 6.31
CA ASP A 23 -17.16 0.00 5.08
C ASP A 23 -16.36 0.40 3.83
N ALA A 24 -15.64 1.52 3.86
CA ALA A 24 -14.80 1.96 2.75
C ALA A 24 -13.64 0.97 2.49
N GLU A 25 -13.01 0.44 3.53
CA GLU A 25 -11.93 -0.58 3.43
C GLU A 25 -12.45 -1.90 2.81
N ILE A 26 -13.61 -2.38 3.28
CA ILE A 26 -14.23 -3.60 2.73
C ILE A 26 -14.61 -3.40 1.26
N LEU A 27 -15.11 -2.23 0.90
CA LEU A 27 -15.44 -1.89 -0.48
C LEU A 27 -14.20 -1.81 -1.36
N ALA A 28 -13.10 -1.21 -0.89
CA ALA A 28 -11.84 -1.13 -1.61
C ALA A 28 -11.26 -2.52 -1.87
N SER A 29 -11.14 -3.36 -0.85
CA SER A 29 -10.69 -4.76 -0.98
C SER A 29 -11.60 -5.58 -1.91
N SER A 30 -12.92 -5.38 -1.85
CA SER A 30 -13.88 -6.07 -2.71
C SER A 30 -13.74 -5.63 -4.17
N ARG A 31 -13.46 -4.35 -4.42
CA ARG A 31 -13.14 -3.82 -5.75
C ARG A 31 -11.84 -4.42 -6.28
N GLY A 32 -10.78 -4.46 -5.47
CA GLY A 32 -9.50 -5.09 -5.82
C GLY A 32 -9.70 -6.55 -6.24
N ILE A 33 -10.40 -7.36 -5.44
CA ILE A 33 -10.72 -8.75 -5.76
C ILE A 33 -11.50 -8.87 -7.07
N ARG A 34 -12.50 -8.01 -7.29
CA ARG A 34 -13.31 -8.02 -8.51
C ARG A 34 -12.46 -7.73 -9.76
N VAL A 35 -11.61 -6.72 -9.69
CA VAL A 35 -10.70 -6.34 -10.78
C VAL A 35 -9.76 -7.49 -11.12
N THR A 36 -9.13 -8.09 -10.10
CA THR A 36 -8.22 -9.23 -10.29
C THR A 36 -8.94 -10.41 -10.97
N LYS A 37 -10.17 -10.73 -10.55
CA LYS A 37 -10.98 -11.80 -11.16
C LYS A 37 -11.37 -11.50 -12.61
N ILE A 38 -11.81 -10.28 -12.91
CA ILE A 38 -12.19 -9.87 -14.28
C ILE A 38 -10.95 -9.89 -15.17
N SER A 39 -9.82 -9.36 -14.69
CA SER A 39 -8.55 -9.38 -15.41
C SER A 39 -8.09 -10.80 -15.73
N LEU A 40 -8.16 -11.70 -14.75
CA LEU A 40 -7.84 -13.11 -14.94
C LEU A 40 -8.75 -13.76 -15.99
N ALA A 41 -10.03 -13.44 -16.00
CA ALA A 41 -10.97 -13.94 -17.01
C ALA A 41 -10.63 -13.41 -18.41
N VAL A 42 -10.31 -12.12 -18.56
CA VAL A 42 -9.93 -11.49 -19.83
C VAL A 42 -8.64 -12.11 -20.36
N LEU A 43 -7.58 -12.19 -19.54
CA LEU A 43 -6.31 -12.83 -19.92
C LEU A 43 -6.48 -14.31 -20.23
N GLY A 44 -7.33 -15.01 -19.48
CA GLY A 44 -7.68 -16.41 -19.75
C GLY A 44 -8.36 -16.60 -21.12
N VAL A 45 -9.27 -15.71 -21.49
CA VAL A 45 -9.90 -15.72 -22.82
C VAL A 45 -8.87 -15.45 -23.90
N THR A 46 -7.98 -14.46 -23.71
CA THR A 46 -6.90 -14.16 -24.65
C THR A 46 -5.98 -15.38 -24.85
N ALA A 47 -5.57 -16.03 -23.75
CA ALA A 47 -4.73 -17.23 -23.81
C ALA A 47 -5.43 -18.41 -24.51
N VAL A 48 -6.74 -18.60 -24.28
CA VAL A 48 -7.53 -19.63 -24.98
C VAL A 48 -7.60 -19.34 -26.47
N VAL A 49 -7.83 -18.09 -26.89
CA VAL A 49 -7.84 -17.70 -28.30
C VAL A 49 -6.47 -17.98 -28.93
N GLN A 50 -5.38 -17.62 -28.29
CA GLN A 50 -4.02 -17.92 -28.75
C GLN A 50 -3.78 -19.44 -28.86
N LEU A 51 -4.22 -20.24 -27.88
CA LEU A 51 -4.10 -21.70 -27.89
C LEU A 51 -4.85 -22.33 -29.08
N VAL A 52 -6.04 -21.82 -29.39
CA VAL A 52 -6.80 -22.25 -30.56
C VAL A 52 -6.02 -21.95 -31.84
N ILE A 53 -5.44 -20.76 -31.98
CA ILE A 53 -4.61 -20.39 -33.13
C ILE A 53 -3.37 -21.31 -33.25
N VAL A 54 -2.71 -21.61 -32.11
CA VAL A 54 -1.59 -22.59 -32.05
C VAL A 54 -2.03 -23.95 -32.57
N GLY A 55 -3.21 -24.44 -32.17
CA GLY A 55 -3.75 -25.72 -32.60
C GLY A 55 -3.96 -25.84 -34.13
N PHE A 56 -4.29 -24.71 -34.79
CA PHE A 56 -4.44 -24.66 -36.24
C PHE A 56 -3.12 -24.45 -37.02
N THR A 57 -2.16 -23.78 -36.41
CA THR A 57 -0.91 -23.36 -37.08
C THR A 57 0.27 -24.24 -36.75
N GLY A 58 0.25 -24.96 -35.62
CA GLY A 58 1.38 -25.74 -35.12
C GLY A 58 2.59 -24.91 -34.75
N SER A 59 2.45 -23.57 -34.61
CA SER A 59 3.56 -22.65 -34.32
C SER A 59 4.10 -22.85 -32.90
N VAL A 60 5.34 -23.32 -32.79
CA VAL A 60 6.04 -23.51 -31.54
C VAL A 60 6.30 -22.16 -30.84
N ALA A 61 6.60 -21.10 -31.59
CA ALA A 61 6.80 -19.77 -31.08
C ALA A 61 5.53 -19.22 -30.39
N LEU A 62 4.37 -19.40 -31.05
CA LEU A 62 3.08 -18.99 -30.49
C LEU A 62 2.68 -19.85 -29.28
N LEU A 63 3.07 -21.15 -29.25
CA LEU A 63 2.86 -22.01 -28.08
C LEU A 63 3.68 -21.49 -26.87
N ALA A 64 4.92 -21.11 -27.09
CA ALA A 64 5.78 -20.55 -26.04
C ALA A 64 5.19 -19.23 -25.48
N ASP A 65 4.71 -18.33 -26.34
CA ASP A 65 4.01 -17.10 -25.95
C ASP A 65 2.73 -17.39 -25.15
N THR A 66 1.94 -18.38 -25.60
CA THR A 66 0.73 -18.82 -24.89
C THR A 66 1.03 -19.35 -23.48
N ILE A 67 2.10 -20.17 -23.34
CA ILE A 67 2.55 -20.68 -22.03
C ILE A 67 3.01 -19.52 -21.12
N HIS A 68 3.73 -18.55 -21.70
CA HIS A 68 4.15 -17.34 -20.98
C HIS A 68 2.93 -16.57 -20.46
N ASN A 69 1.94 -16.29 -21.29
CA ASN A 69 0.71 -15.61 -20.92
C ASN A 69 -0.10 -16.34 -19.82
N PHE A 70 -0.05 -17.67 -19.77
CA PHE A 70 -0.61 -18.45 -18.65
C PHE A 70 0.20 -18.22 -17.35
N GLY A 71 1.53 -18.14 -17.46
CA GLY A 71 2.40 -17.82 -16.33
C GLY A 71 2.09 -16.42 -15.75
N ASP A 72 1.90 -15.44 -16.62
CA ASP A 72 1.59 -14.06 -16.24
C ASP A 72 0.20 -13.92 -15.61
N ALA A 73 -0.78 -14.68 -16.11
CA ALA A 73 -2.08 -14.77 -15.44
C ALA A 73 -1.97 -15.31 -14.01
N ALA A 74 -1.02 -16.20 -13.73
CA ALA A 74 -0.77 -16.73 -12.40
C ALA A 74 -0.17 -15.69 -11.43
N THR A 75 0.49 -14.62 -11.92
CA THR A 75 1.02 -13.54 -11.08
C THR A 75 -0.09 -12.74 -10.38
N ALA A 76 -1.31 -12.74 -10.89
CA ALA A 76 -2.47 -12.16 -10.23
C ALA A 76 -2.91 -12.92 -8.95
N LEU A 77 -2.51 -14.18 -8.78
CA LEU A 77 -2.91 -14.99 -7.62
C LEU A 77 -2.36 -14.47 -6.29
N PRO A 78 -1.08 -14.06 -6.15
CA PRO A 78 -0.56 -13.43 -4.95
C PRO A 78 -1.35 -12.18 -4.55
N LEU A 79 -1.72 -11.34 -5.52
CA LEU A 79 -2.47 -10.13 -5.26
C LEU A 79 -3.92 -10.44 -4.82
N TRP A 80 -4.57 -11.38 -5.47
CA TRP A 80 -5.89 -11.86 -5.04
C TRP A 80 -5.86 -12.44 -3.63
N ALA A 81 -4.85 -13.24 -3.30
CA ALA A 81 -4.63 -13.78 -1.97
C ALA A 81 -4.41 -12.66 -0.94
N ALA A 82 -3.60 -11.64 -1.29
CA ALA A 82 -3.34 -10.48 -0.44
C ALA A 82 -4.61 -9.68 -0.13
N PHE A 83 -5.44 -9.33 -1.13
CA PHE A 83 -6.73 -8.68 -0.91
C PHE A 83 -7.70 -9.53 -0.09
N THR A 84 -7.67 -10.84 -0.27
CA THR A 84 -8.50 -11.76 0.53
C THR A 84 -8.02 -11.82 1.98
N LEU A 85 -6.70 -11.79 2.18
CA LEU A 85 -6.08 -11.80 3.50
C LEU A 85 -6.29 -10.47 4.23
N SER A 86 -6.20 -9.33 3.55
CA SER A 86 -6.38 -7.99 4.13
C SER A 86 -7.79 -7.78 4.71
N ARG A 87 -8.78 -8.57 4.27
CA ARG A 87 -10.14 -8.56 4.82
C ARG A 87 -10.30 -9.31 6.13
N LYS A 88 -9.29 -10.07 6.56
CA LYS A 88 -9.35 -10.79 7.84
C LYS A 88 -9.17 -9.81 9.00
N LEU A 89 -9.94 -10.02 10.05
CA LEU A 89 -9.82 -9.24 11.28
C LEU A 89 -8.42 -9.39 11.89
N PRO A 90 -7.92 -8.35 12.55
CA PRO A 90 -6.68 -8.41 13.32
C PRO A 90 -6.70 -9.57 14.33
N THR A 91 -5.53 -10.12 14.60
CA THR A 91 -5.34 -11.20 15.59
C THR A 91 -4.32 -10.76 16.64
N LYS A 92 -4.21 -11.49 17.74
CA LYS A 92 -3.19 -11.20 18.76
C LYS A 92 -1.76 -11.19 18.22
N ARG A 93 -1.48 -11.97 17.16
CA ARG A 93 -0.17 -12.02 16.50
C ARG A 93 0.00 -10.92 15.44
N PHE A 94 -1.07 -10.57 14.73
CA PHE A 94 -1.10 -9.56 13.67
C PHE A 94 -2.12 -8.50 14.06
N ASN A 95 -1.77 -7.69 15.06
CA ASN A 95 -2.67 -6.72 15.70
C ASN A 95 -3.03 -5.52 14.79
N TYR A 96 -2.20 -5.19 13.80
CA TYR A 96 -2.53 -4.24 12.74
C TYR A 96 -3.27 -4.87 11.55
N GLY A 97 -3.59 -6.18 11.63
CA GLY A 97 -4.20 -6.94 10.52
C GLY A 97 -3.17 -7.38 9.47
N TYR A 98 -3.64 -7.60 8.25
CA TYR A 98 -2.86 -8.22 7.19
C TYR A 98 -2.62 -7.31 5.98
N GLY A 99 -2.79 -5.99 6.12
CA GLY A 99 -2.64 -5.03 5.02
C GLY A 99 -1.28 -5.10 4.33
N ARG A 100 -0.19 -5.38 5.07
CA ARG A 100 1.17 -5.56 4.53
C ARG A 100 1.30 -6.73 3.54
N ALA A 101 0.37 -7.68 3.53
CA ALA A 101 0.36 -8.74 2.52
C ALA A 101 0.20 -8.17 1.10
N GLU A 102 -0.50 -7.05 0.95
CA GLU A 102 -0.65 -6.35 -0.32
C GLU A 102 0.68 -5.72 -0.77
N ASP A 103 1.41 -5.08 0.15
CA ASP A 103 2.73 -4.48 -0.15
C ASP A 103 3.73 -5.56 -0.57
N LEU A 104 3.70 -6.74 0.09
CA LEU A 104 4.52 -7.90 -0.31
C LEU A 104 4.12 -8.45 -1.68
N ALA A 105 2.83 -8.51 -2.00
CA ALA A 105 2.38 -8.90 -3.33
C ALA A 105 2.87 -7.91 -4.39
N GLY A 106 2.84 -6.60 -4.10
CA GLY A 106 3.41 -5.56 -4.96
C GLY A 106 4.91 -5.77 -5.21
N LEU A 107 5.69 -6.13 -4.18
CA LEU A 107 7.11 -6.45 -4.33
C LEU A 107 7.34 -7.65 -5.24
N LEU A 108 6.56 -8.73 -5.09
CA LEU A 108 6.65 -9.91 -5.95
C LEU A 108 6.35 -9.57 -7.41
N ILE A 109 5.36 -8.71 -7.66
CA ILE A 109 5.02 -8.24 -9.01
C ILE A 109 6.18 -7.42 -9.60
N VAL A 110 6.79 -6.51 -8.85
CA VAL A 110 7.97 -5.74 -9.31
C VAL A 110 9.13 -6.66 -9.69
N LEU A 111 9.40 -7.68 -8.88
CA LEU A 111 10.44 -8.67 -9.19
C LEU A 111 10.11 -9.48 -10.44
N SER A 112 8.84 -9.81 -10.67
CA SER A 112 8.38 -10.47 -11.90
C SER A 112 8.60 -9.59 -13.14
N ILE A 113 8.21 -8.30 -13.09
CA ILE A 113 8.45 -7.35 -14.19
C ILE A 113 9.95 -7.23 -14.48
N LEU A 114 10.79 -7.14 -13.45
CA LEU A 114 12.23 -7.06 -13.59
C LEU A 114 12.79 -8.31 -14.29
N ALA A 115 12.35 -9.49 -13.87
CA ALA A 115 12.77 -10.76 -14.47
C ALA A 115 12.38 -10.82 -15.96
N THR A 116 11.13 -10.44 -16.30
CA THR A 116 10.66 -10.36 -17.70
C THR A 116 11.53 -9.38 -18.51
N GLY A 117 11.83 -8.19 -17.98
CA GLY A 117 12.67 -7.21 -18.67
C GLY A 117 14.10 -7.68 -18.92
N ILE A 118 14.73 -8.34 -17.93
CA ILE A 118 16.06 -8.92 -18.06
C ILE A 118 16.05 -10.05 -19.12
N PHE A 119 15.05 -10.93 -19.06
CA PHE A 119 14.91 -12.03 -20.02
C PHE A 119 14.72 -11.50 -21.46
N ALA A 120 13.85 -10.51 -21.65
CA ALA A 120 13.61 -9.88 -22.94
C ALA A 120 14.88 -9.22 -23.50
N ALA A 121 15.67 -8.54 -22.66
CA ALA A 121 16.94 -7.95 -23.06
C ALA A 121 17.97 -9.03 -23.45
N TYR A 122 18.10 -10.07 -22.65
CA TYR A 122 19.02 -11.19 -22.90
C TYR A 122 18.70 -11.88 -24.23
N GLU A 123 17.41 -12.21 -24.43
CA GLU A 123 16.95 -12.86 -25.67
C GLU A 123 17.17 -11.96 -26.90
N SER A 124 16.89 -10.68 -26.79
CA SER A 124 17.12 -9.72 -27.86
C SER A 124 18.59 -9.59 -28.23
N ILE A 125 19.51 -9.62 -27.25
CA ILE A 125 20.96 -9.61 -27.50
C ILE A 125 21.41 -10.88 -28.22
N ASN A 126 20.92 -12.05 -27.80
CA ASN A 126 21.26 -13.31 -28.44
C ASN A 126 20.81 -13.35 -29.92
N ARG A 127 19.62 -12.83 -30.21
CA ARG A 127 19.07 -12.76 -31.58
C ARG A 127 19.80 -11.78 -32.51
N LEU A 128 20.61 -10.86 -31.98
CA LEU A 128 21.46 -10.02 -32.82
C LEU A 128 22.54 -10.84 -33.58
N GLY A 129 23.03 -11.93 -32.97
CA GLY A 129 24.03 -12.79 -33.57
C GLY A 129 23.45 -13.84 -34.53
N ASP A 130 22.23 -14.29 -34.27
CA ASP A 130 21.56 -15.33 -35.02
C ASP A 130 20.04 -15.02 -35.08
N PRO A 131 19.60 -14.14 -36.01
CA PRO A 131 18.21 -13.77 -36.14
C PRO A 131 17.34 -14.99 -36.52
N PRO A 132 16.29 -15.30 -35.73
CA PRO A 132 15.44 -16.45 -36.02
C PRO A 132 14.67 -16.27 -37.33
N GLU A 133 14.54 -17.35 -38.11
CA GLU A 133 13.57 -17.39 -39.17
C GLU A 133 12.16 -17.50 -38.60
N ILE A 134 11.31 -16.53 -38.90
CA ILE A 134 9.94 -16.49 -38.40
C ILE A 134 9.01 -17.04 -39.48
N ASP A 135 8.53 -18.26 -39.23
CA ASP A 135 7.48 -18.86 -40.07
C ASP A 135 6.11 -18.25 -39.78
N TYR A 136 5.24 -18.18 -40.75
CA TYR A 136 3.85 -17.70 -40.60
C TYR A 136 3.73 -16.29 -39.99
N LEU A 137 4.55 -15.34 -40.43
CA LEU A 137 4.61 -13.95 -39.96
C LEU A 137 3.24 -13.30 -39.74
N TRP A 138 2.26 -13.52 -40.61
CA TRP A 138 0.91 -12.96 -40.48
C TRP A 138 0.15 -13.52 -39.26
N VAL A 139 0.39 -14.80 -38.90
CA VAL A 139 -0.23 -15.43 -37.71
C VAL A 139 0.38 -14.85 -36.44
N VAL A 140 1.72 -14.72 -36.41
CA VAL A 140 2.46 -14.13 -35.30
C VAL A 140 2.02 -12.68 -35.11
N ALA A 141 1.90 -11.90 -36.18
CA ALA A 141 1.40 -10.53 -36.12
C ALA A 141 -0.03 -10.45 -35.58
N LEU A 142 -0.93 -11.33 -36.03
CA LEU A 142 -2.31 -11.36 -35.54
C LEU A 142 -2.38 -11.69 -34.04
N ALA A 143 -1.63 -12.73 -33.63
CA ALA A 143 -1.56 -13.13 -32.22
C ALA A 143 -0.98 -12.02 -31.34
N ALA A 144 0.06 -11.30 -31.81
CA ALA A 144 0.66 -10.17 -31.12
C ALA A 144 -0.33 -9.00 -30.95
N VAL A 145 -1.16 -8.70 -31.96
CA VAL A 145 -2.22 -7.70 -31.84
C VAL A 145 -3.24 -8.09 -30.77
N PHE A 146 -3.71 -9.32 -30.74
CA PHE A 146 -4.63 -9.79 -29.70
C PHE A 146 -3.99 -9.78 -28.31
N GLY A 147 -2.73 -10.19 -28.19
CA GLY A 147 -1.96 -10.14 -26.95
C GLY A 147 -1.83 -8.71 -26.43
N PHE A 148 -1.41 -7.78 -27.29
CA PHE A 148 -1.30 -6.37 -26.94
C PHE A 148 -2.64 -5.77 -26.48
N LEU A 149 -3.71 -5.94 -27.25
CA LEU A 149 -5.02 -5.37 -26.92
C LEU A 149 -5.59 -5.95 -25.61
N GLY A 150 -5.44 -7.24 -25.40
CA GLY A 150 -5.87 -7.91 -24.16
C GLY A 150 -5.12 -7.38 -22.93
N ASN A 151 -3.80 -7.38 -23.00
CA ASN A 151 -2.94 -6.93 -21.91
C ASN A 151 -3.08 -5.43 -21.62
N GLU A 152 -3.13 -4.56 -22.65
CA GLU A 152 -3.30 -3.12 -22.44
C GLU A 152 -4.68 -2.78 -21.85
N THR A 153 -5.74 -3.50 -22.26
CA THR A 153 -7.08 -3.34 -21.67
C THR A 153 -7.07 -3.68 -20.19
N VAL A 154 -6.43 -4.78 -19.80
CA VAL A 154 -6.27 -5.20 -18.42
C VAL A 154 -5.39 -4.21 -17.64
N ALA A 155 -4.28 -3.76 -18.23
CA ALA A 155 -3.38 -2.80 -17.63
C ALA A 155 -4.09 -1.49 -17.27
N LEU A 156 -4.81 -0.90 -18.21
CA LEU A 156 -5.58 0.33 -18.00
C LEU A 156 -6.64 0.14 -16.90
N TYR A 157 -7.35 -0.99 -16.90
CA TYR A 157 -8.37 -1.26 -15.90
C TYR A 157 -7.78 -1.43 -14.50
N ARG A 158 -6.71 -2.23 -14.35
CA ARG A 158 -6.01 -2.42 -13.07
C ARG A 158 -5.45 -1.12 -12.53
N MET A 159 -4.75 -0.34 -13.35
CA MET A 159 -4.17 0.96 -12.93
C MET A 159 -5.24 1.97 -12.54
N LYS A 160 -6.35 2.06 -13.28
CA LYS A 160 -7.47 2.94 -12.95
C LYS A 160 -8.04 2.59 -11.57
N VAL A 161 -8.41 1.34 -11.35
CA VAL A 161 -9.01 0.93 -10.08
C VAL A 161 -7.97 0.97 -8.95
N GLY A 162 -6.71 0.62 -9.22
CA GLY A 162 -5.62 0.75 -8.26
C GLY A 162 -5.48 2.18 -7.73
N LYS A 163 -5.55 3.18 -8.61
CA LYS A 163 -5.58 4.60 -8.22
C LYS A 163 -6.84 4.97 -7.44
N GLU A 164 -8.00 4.43 -7.81
CA GLU A 164 -9.26 4.70 -7.12
C GLU A 164 -9.28 4.20 -5.68
N ILE A 165 -8.68 3.02 -5.43
CA ILE A 165 -8.65 2.39 -4.10
C ILE A 165 -7.36 2.63 -3.33
N GLY A 166 -6.38 3.32 -3.89
CA GLY A 166 -5.10 3.59 -3.24
C GLY A 166 -4.14 2.40 -3.19
N SER A 167 -4.29 1.38 -4.06
CA SER A 167 -3.47 0.17 -4.06
C SER A 167 -2.25 0.29 -4.98
N ALA A 168 -1.05 0.44 -4.40
CA ALA A 168 0.19 0.41 -5.18
C ALA A 168 0.44 -0.97 -5.81
N ALA A 169 0.07 -2.05 -5.13
CA ALA A 169 0.22 -3.40 -5.65
C ALA A 169 -0.66 -3.65 -6.89
N LEU A 170 -1.91 -3.15 -6.89
CA LEU A 170 -2.78 -3.27 -8.06
C LEU A 170 -2.30 -2.39 -9.23
N ILE A 171 -1.72 -1.22 -8.95
CA ILE A 171 -1.06 -0.39 -9.96
C ILE A 171 0.16 -1.11 -10.55
N ALA A 172 1.00 -1.73 -9.70
CA ALA A 172 2.15 -2.53 -10.12
C ALA A 172 1.72 -3.71 -11.01
N ASP A 173 0.63 -4.40 -10.65
CA ASP A 173 0.03 -5.49 -11.44
C ASP A 173 -0.52 -4.98 -12.79
N GLY A 174 -1.03 -3.76 -12.83
CA GLY A 174 -1.37 -3.07 -14.07
C GLY A 174 -0.14 -2.77 -14.94
N HIS A 175 0.97 -2.35 -14.34
CA HIS A 175 2.23 -2.16 -15.05
C HIS A 175 2.81 -3.48 -15.56
N HIS A 176 2.65 -4.59 -14.82
CA HIS A 176 3.03 -5.92 -15.29
C HIS A 176 2.26 -6.29 -16.57
N ALA A 177 0.94 -6.20 -16.55
CA ALA A 177 0.14 -6.45 -17.76
C ALA A 177 0.51 -5.53 -18.94
N ARG A 178 0.89 -4.27 -18.67
CA ARG A 178 1.40 -3.37 -19.72
C ARG A 178 2.73 -3.84 -20.30
N VAL A 179 3.64 -4.36 -19.48
CA VAL A 179 4.91 -4.93 -19.92
C VAL A 179 4.66 -6.10 -20.86
N ASP A 180 3.71 -6.98 -20.54
CA ASP A 180 3.35 -8.12 -21.39
C ASP A 180 2.74 -7.64 -22.72
N GLY A 181 1.93 -6.59 -22.69
CA GLY A 181 1.46 -5.89 -23.89
C GLY A 181 2.60 -5.32 -24.73
N LEU A 182 3.59 -4.68 -24.12
CA LEU A 182 4.76 -4.14 -24.82
C LEU A 182 5.62 -5.24 -25.45
N THR A 183 5.78 -6.39 -24.80
CA THR A 183 6.49 -7.54 -25.40
C THR A 183 5.74 -8.07 -26.62
N SER A 184 4.41 -8.19 -26.57
CA SER A 184 3.58 -8.53 -27.73
C SER A 184 3.72 -7.49 -28.85
N LEU A 185 3.81 -6.20 -28.51
CA LEU A 185 4.02 -5.13 -29.49
C LEU A 185 5.43 -5.20 -30.12
N ALA A 186 6.46 -5.59 -29.36
CA ALA A 186 7.80 -5.86 -29.89
C ALA A 186 7.77 -6.96 -30.93
N VAL A 187 7.08 -8.06 -30.64
CA VAL A 187 6.91 -9.18 -31.59
C VAL A 187 6.20 -8.72 -32.87
N LEU A 188 5.17 -7.89 -32.75
CA LEU A 188 4.46 -7.34 -33.90
C LEU A 188 5.39 -6.51 -34.81
N PHE A 189 6.11 -5.56 -34.24
CA PHE A 189 7.01 -4.69 -34.99
C PHE A 189 8.22 -5.46 -35.53
N GLY A 190 8.75 -6.42 -34.78
CA GLY A 190 9.79 -7.34 -35.22
C GLY A 190 9.35 -8.12 -36.45
N ALA A 191 8.17 -8.75 -36.38
CA ALA A 191 7.60 -9.52 -37.53
C ALA A 191 7.40 -8.63 -38.76
N VAL A 192 6.86 -7.43 -38.62
CA VAL A 192 6.71 -6.46 -39.73
C VAL A 192 8.08 -6.06 -40.30
N GLY A 193 9.09 -5.80 -39.46
CA GLY A 193 10.43 -5.47 -39.91
C GLY A 193 11.09 -6.60 -40.71
N VAL A 194 10.98 -7.84 -40.23
CA VAL A 194 11.45 -9.03 -40.94
C VAL A 194 10.72 -9.21 -42.29
N TRP A 195 9.40 -9.01 -42.32
CA TRP A 195 8.62 -9.05 -43.55
C TRP A 195 9.07 -8.00 -44.59
N LEU A 196 9.51 -6.83 -44.11
CA LEU A 196 10.08 -5.76 -44.97
C LEU A 196 11.53 -6.04 -45.41
N GLY A 197 12.11 -7.18 -45.03
CA GLY A 197 13.46 -7.59 -45.40
C GLY A 197 14.57 -7.11 -44.44
N TYR A 198 14.23 -6.69 -43.21
CA TYR A 198 15.18 -6.29 -42.19
C TYR A 198 15.24 -7.31 -41.02
N PRO A 199 16.07 -8.39 -41.13
CA PRO A 199 16.13 -9.44 -40.10
C PRO A 199 16.50 -8.93 -38.69
N LEU A 200 17.28 -7.86 -38.61
CA LEU A 200 17.69 -7.23 -37.34
C LEU A 200 16.61 -6.35 -36.69
N ALA A 201 15.45 -6.17 -37.34
CA ALA A 201 14.38 -5.38 -36.77
C ALA A 201 13.84 -5.98 -35.48
N ASP A 202 13.64 -7.29 -35.42
CA ASP A 202 13.14 -8.02 -34.24
C ASP A 202 14.04 -7.79 -33.01
N PRO A 203 15.35 -8.09 -33.00
CA PRO A 203 16.18 -7.86 -31.83
C PRO A 203 16.37 -6.38 -31.49
N ILE A 204 16.39 -5.47 -32.47
CA ILE A 204 16.51 -4.03 -32.17
C ILE A 204 15.25 -3.52 -31.45
N VAL A 205 14.07 -3.87 -31.94
CA VAL A 205 12.78 -3.51 -31.30
C VAL A 205 12.70 -4.13 -29.92
N GLY A 206 13.11 -5.39 -29.75
CA GLY A 206 13.19 -6.06 -28.48
C GLY A 206 14.05 -5.31 -27.45
N LEU A 207 15.21 -4.81 -27.85
CA LEU A 207 16.08 -4.00 -26.96
C LEU A 207 15.45 -2.66 -26.60
N VAL A 208 14.81 -1.98 -27.54
CA VAL A 208 14.09 -0.70 -27.26
C VAL A 208 12.97 -0.93 -26.24
N ILE A 209 12.18 -1.99 -26.42
CA ILE A 209 11.10 -2.33 -25.49
C ILE A 209 11.68 -2.75 -24.11
N SER A 210 12.77 -3.51 -24.07
CA SER A 210 13.45 -3.88 -22.82
C SER A 210 13.92 -2.64 -22.03
N ALA A 211 14.41 -1.60 -22.71
CA ALA A 211 14.75 -0.32 -22.08
C ALA A 211 13.50 0.40 -21.52
N ALA A 212 12.37 0.38 -22.25
CA ALA A 212 11.11 0.92 -21.78
C ALA A 212 10.57 0.15 -20.55
N ILE A 213 10.70 -1.18 -20.54
CA ILE A 213 10.35 -2.04 -19.40
C ILE A 213 11.20 -1.68 -18.17
N LEU A 214 12.50 -1.50 -18.33
CA LEU A 214 13.40 -1.13 -17.22
C LEU A 214 12.98 0.20 -16.60
N ARG A 215 12.55 1.17 -17.40
CA ARG A 215 12.00 2.43 -16.89
C ARG A 215 10.73 2.21 -16.05
N ILE A 216 9.80 1.37 -16.53
CA ILE A 216 8.58 0.99 -15.79
C ILE A 216 8.95 0.34 -14.45
N VAL A 217 9.93 -0.58 -14.45
CA VAL A 217 10.44 -1.22 -13.23
C VAL A 217 10.92 -0.18 -12.22
N ILE A 218 11.73 0.78 -12.64
CA ILE A 218 12.28 1.83 -11.76
C ILE A 218 11.15 2.66 -11.14
N GLU A 219 10.18 3.10 -11.95
CA GLU A 219 9.06 3.92 -11.49
C GLU A 219 8.15 3.13 -10.52
N THR A 220 7.83 1.87 -10.85
CA THR A 220 6.99 1.00 -10.02
C THR A 220 7.69 0.62 -8.71
N SER A 221 8.99 0.31 -8.78
CA SER A 221 9.82 0.00 -7.62
C SER A 221 9.82 1.14 -6.61
N LYS A 222 10.01 2.38 -7.04
CA LYS A 222 10.00 3.56 -6.15
C LYS A 222 8.69 3.63 -5.35
N SER A 223 7.55 3.43 -6.00
CA SER A 223 6.25 3.47 -5.33
C SER A 223 6.08 2.34 -4.32
N VAL A 224 6.43 1.10 -4.70
CA VAL A 224 6.27 -0.08 -3.83
C VAL A 224 7.24 -0.02 -2.65
N PHE A 225 8.52 0.31 -2.89
CA PHE A 225 9.53 0.41 -1.83
C PHE A 225 9.25 1.58 -0.89
N SER A 226 8.77 2.73 -1.38
CA SER A 226 8.34 3.84 -0.52
C SER A 226 7.31 3.36 0.50
N ARG A 227 6.28 2.64 0.06
CA ARG A 227 5.22 2.12 0.95
C ARG A 227 5.72 1.05 1.93
N LEU A 228 6.66 0.21 1.52
CA LEU A 228 7.30 -0.77 2.41
C LEU A 228 8.11 -0.10 3.53
N LEU A 229 8.67 1.09 3.26
CA LEU A 229 9.44 1.91 4.19
C LEU A 229 8.59 2.98 4.90
N ASP A 230 7.27 2.81 4.94
CA ASP A 230 6.31 3.74 5.53
C ASP A 230 6.30 5.14 4.90
N GLY A 231 6.83 5.28 3.67
CA GLY A 231 6.78 6.53 2.92
C GLY A 231 5.38 6.86 2.41
N VAL A 232 5.07 8.15 2.43
CA VAL A 232 3.85 8.74 1.87
C VAL A 232 4.23 9.87 0.93
N GLU A 233 3.28 10.34 0.13
CA GLU A 233 3.41 11.55 -0.66
C GLU A 233 3.61 12.75 0.30
N PRO A 234 4.56 13.66 0.01
CA PRO A 234 4.93 14.74 0.94
C PRO A 234 3.77 15.66 1.33
N GLU A 235 2.77 15.79 0.46
CA GLU A 235 1.59 16.63 0.66
C GLU A 235 0.62 16.05 1.70
N VAL A 236 0.62 14.73 1.90
CA VAL A 236 -0.35 14.04 2.80
C VAL A 236 -0.19 14.46 4.28
N PRO A 237 1.01 14.52 4.86
CA PRO A 237 1.17 15.03 6.23
C PRO A 237 0.71 16.49 6.38
N ASP A 238 0.88 17.32 5.34
CA ASP A 238 0.43 18.71 5.35
C ASP A 238 -1.10 18.80 5.32
N GLU A 239 -1.78 17.98 4.50
CA GLU A 239 -3.24 17.88 4.49
C GLU A 239 -3.79 17.41 5.85
N VAL A 240 -3.15 16.43 6.50
CA VAL A 240 -3.52 15.98 7.85
C VAL A 240 -3.38 17.12 8.84
N ARG A 241 -2.27 17.86 8.80
CA ARG A 241 -2.01 19.01 9.67
C ARG A 241 -3.04 20.12 9.47
N GLU A 242 -3.38 20.45 8.24
CA GLU A 242 -4.37 21.46 7.91
C GLU A 242 -5.75 21.08 8.49
N VAL A 243 -6.23 19.86 8.25
CA VAL A 243 -7.52 19.38 8.76
C VAL A 243 -7.55 19.38 10.29
N ALA A 244 -6.48 18.95 10.95
CA ALA A 244 -6.41 18.93 12.40
C ALA A 244 -6.38 20.34 13.00
N SER A 245 -5.66 21.28 12.37
CA SER A 245 -5.46 22.64 12.89
C SER A 245 -6.71 23.51 12.85
N VAL A 246 -7.66 23.25 11.94
CA VAL A 246 -8.92 24.01 11.85
C VAL A 246 -10.00 23.48 12.78
N THR A 247 -9.74 22.41 13.54
CA THR A 247 -10.70 21.83 14.47
C THR A 247 -10.78 22.68 15.74
N ASP A 248 -12.00 23.01 16.17
CA ASP A 248 -12.23 23.83 17.35
C ASP A 248 -11.58 23.22 18.61
N GLY A 249 -10.85 24.06 19.34
CA GLY A 249 -10.13 23.67 20.54
C GLY A 249 -8.68 23.26 20.34
N VAL A 250 -8.25 23.02 19.10
CA VAL A 250 -6.83 22.78 18.75
C VAL A 250 -6.11 24.11 18.66
N GLN A 251 -5.04 24.28 19.45
CA GLN A 251 -4.19 25.48 19.39
C GLN A 251 -3.03 25.32 18.42
N GLU A 252 -2.45 24.13 18.37
CA GLU A 252 -1.32 23.78 17.50
C GLU A 252 -1.36 22.29 17.17
N VAL A 253 -0.77 21.90 16.02
CA VAL A 253 -0.48 20.52 15.66
C VAL A 253 1.02 20.30 15.74
N ALA A 254 1.48 19.69 16.82
CA ALA A 254 2.89 19.53 17.11
C ALA A 254 3.56 18.52 16.18
N GLU A 255 2.93 17.36 15.98
CA GLU A 255 3.49 16.29 15.14
C GLU A 255 2.41 15.60 14.30
N VAL A 256 2.81 15.19 13.09
CA VAL A 256 2.00 14.36 12.21
C VAL A 256 2.88 13.26 11.61
N ARG A 257 2.47 12.02 11.81
CA ARG A 257 3.04 10.84 11.14
C ARG A 257 1.96 10.10 10.39
N VAL A 258 2.25 9.73 9.16
CA VAL A 258 1.32 8.99 8.31
C VAL A 258 2.07 7.84 7.66
N ARG A 259 1.38 6.69 7.51
CA ARG A 259 1.92 5.54 6.79
C ARG A 259 0.85 4.79 6.04
N TRP A 260 1.27 4.12 4.97
CA TRP A 260 0.42 3.18 4.26
C TRP A 260 0.45 1.79 4.90
N LEU A 261 -0.68 1.09 4.83
CA LEU A 261 -0.83 -0.32 5.19
C LEU A 261 -1.66 -1.00 4.10
N GLY A 262 -0.99 -1.43 3.02
CA GLY A 262 -1.65 -1.83 1.78
C GLY A 262 -2.34 -0.63 1.11
N HIS A 263 -3.65 -0.72 0.92
CA HIS A 263 -4.45 0.34 0.27
C HIS A 263 -5.09 1.35 1.24
N LYS A 264 -4.73 1.31 2.52
CA LYS A 264 -5.23 2.21 3.56
C LYS A 264 -4.12 2.98 4.24
N MET A 265 -4.42 4.18 4.75
CA MET A 265 -3.52 5.00 5.54
C MET A 265 -3.88 4.95 7.02
N LEU A 266 -2.86 5.05 7.85
CA LEU A 266 -2.94 5.27 9.29
C LEU A 266 -2.22 6.56 9.62
N ALA A 267 -2.81 7.39 10.48
CA ALA A 267 -2.20 8.62 10.96
C ALA A 267 -2.00 8.59 12.48
N GLU A 268 -0.94 9.23 12.93
CA GLU A 268 -0.66 9.56 14.31
C GLU A 268 -0.48 11.08 14.36
N VAL A 269 -1.27 11.76 15.20
CA VAL A 269 -1.32 13.23 15.26
C VAL A 269 -1.24 13.68 16.71
N ASN A 270 -0.29 14.55 17.01
CA ASN A 270 -0.18 15.19 18.33
C ASN A 270 -0.73 16.61 18.24
N ILE A 271 -1.80 16.88 18.98
CA ILE A 271 -2.45 18.19 19.06
C ILE A 271 -2.17 18.84 20.41
N VAL A 272 -2.08 20.16 20.39
CA VAL A 272 -1.89 20.98 21.59
C VAL A 272 -3.19 21.67 21.94
N VAL A 273 -3.59 21.59 23.20
CA VAL A 273 -4.82 22.17 23.73
C VAL A 273 -4.56 23.03 24.97
N ASP A 274 -5.58 23.77 25.45
CA ASP A 274 -5.51 24.57 26.65
C ASP A 274 -5.25 23.69 27.91
N PRO A 275 -4.23 23.98 28.72
CA PRO A 275 -3.87 23.19 29.88
C PRO A 275 -4.95 23.24 31.01
N GLY A 276 -5.87 24.18 30.96
CA GLY A 276 -6.99 24.28 31.91
C GLY A 276 -8.17 23.34 31.61
N LEU A 277 -8.11 22.58 30.49
CA LEU A 277 -9.17 21.66 30.14
C LEU A 277 -9.18 20.41 31.02
N SER A 278 -10.38 19.90 31.28
CA SER A 278 -10.51 18.56 31.86
C SER A 278 -10.08 17.50 30.85
N VAL A 279 -9.68 16.32 31.33
CA VAL A 279 -9.36 15.16 30.45
C VAL A 279 -10.53 14.83 29.51
N GLY A 280 -11.80 14.97 30.00
CA GLY A 280 -12.97 14.77 29.16
C GLY A 280 -13.08 15.77 28.02
N ALA A 281 -12.87 17.07 28.29
CA ALA A 281 -12.90 18.09 27.24
C ALA A 281 -11.78 17.94 26.23
N GLY A 282 -10.56 17.54 26.67
CA GLY A 282 -9.46 17.21 25.76
C GLY A 282 -9.76 15.99 24.88
N HIS A 283 -10.44 14.98 25.45
CA HIS A 283 -10.89 13.81 24.70
C HIS A 283 -11.92 14.16 23.61
N ASP A 284 -12.89 15.03 23.93
CA ASP A 284 -13.91 15.48 22.97
C ASP A 284 -13.25 16.22 21.78
N ILE A 285 -12.21 17.03 22.03
CA ILE A 285 -11.42 17.67 20.97
C ILE A 285 -10.72 16.60 20.11
N ALA A 286 -10.07 15.61 20.71
CA ALA A 286 -9.38 14.54 19.99
C ALA A 286 -10.36 13.71 19.15
N GLU A 287 -11.56 13.42 19.66
CA GLU A 287 -12.61 12.72 18.92
C GLU A 287 -13.08 13.54 17.71
N ASN A 288 -13.25 14.85 17.87
CA ASN A 288 -13.59 15.75 16.77
C ASN A 288 -12.48 15.77 15.70
N VAL A 289 -11.21 15.90 16.07
CA VAL A 289 -10.08 15.83 15.14
C VAL A 289 -10.08 14.49 14.40
N HIS A 290 -10.21 13.38 15.12
CA HIS A 290 -10.29 12.05 14.55
C HIS A 290 -11.43 11.95 13.51
N HIS A 291 -12.63 12.46 13.85
CA HIS A 291 -13.76 12.45 12.95
C HIS A 291 -13.52 13.29 11.69
N GLN A 292 -12.98 14.51 11.85
CA GLN A 292 -12.66 15.40 10.73
C GLN A 292 -11.61 14.77 9.80
N LEU A 293 -10.56 14.16 10.35
CA LEU A 293 -9.54 13.47 9.58
C LEU A 293 -10.11 12.33 8.75
N LEU A 294 -10.92 11.45 9.34
CA LEU A 294 -11.56 10.34 8.63
C LEU A 294 -12.56 10.78 7.55
N HIS A 295 -13.18 11.95 7.74
CA HIS A 295 -14.17 12.47 6.79
C HIS A 295 -13.52 13.17 5.59
N ASN A 296 -12.44 13.91 5.82
CA ASN A 296 -11.83 14.77 4.79
C ASN A 296 -10.70 14.08 4.02
N LEU A 297 -10.01 13.09 4.62
CA LEU A 297 -8.85 12.44 4.01
C LEU A 297 -9.21 11.12 3.36
N LYS A 298 -8.99 11.06 2.05
CA LYS A 298 -9.19 9.85 1.26
C LYS A 298 -8.18 8.79 1.69
N TYR A 299 -8.61 7.54 1.78
CA TYR A 299 -7.81 6.38 2.18
C TYR A 299 -7.38 6.32 3.66
N LEU A 300 -7.65 7.34 4.48
CA LEU A 300 -7.41 7.27 5.91
C LEU A 300 -8.44 6.32 6.56
N SER A 301 -7.96 5.26 7.20
CA SER A 301 -8.80 4.25 7.85
C SER A 301 -8.84 4.39 9.36
N ASN A 302 -7.80 4.99 9.94
CA ASN A 302 -7.73 5.30 11.38
C ASN A 302 -6.72 6.42 11.64
N ALA A 303 -6.97 7.19 12.70
CA ALA A 303 -6.03 8.17 13.24
C ALA A 303 -5.94 8.01 14.75
N THR A 304 -4.72 7.99 15.28
CA THR A 304 -4.48 8.10 16.71
C THR A 304 -4.18 9.56 17.03
N VAL A 305 -4.96 10.18 17.90
CA VAL A 305 -4.78 11.57 18.29
C VAL A 305 -4.26 11.60 19.72
N HIS A 306 -3.06 12.14 19.89
CA HIS A 306 -2.47 12.42 21.17
C HIS A 306 -2.72 13.88 21.53
N VAL A 307 -3.00 14.17 22.82
CA VAL A 307 -3.37 15.50 23.31
C VAL A 307 -2.33 15.95 24.31
N ASP A 308 -1.63 17.03 24.00
CA ASP A 308 -0.65 17.66 24.86
C ASP A 308 -1.17 19.02 25.37
N PRO A 309 -0.91 19.41 26.62
CA PRO A 309 -1.14 20.77 27.08
C PRO A 309 -0.09 21.73 26.52
N VAL A 310 -0.47 23.01 26.34
CA VAL A 310 0.50 24.05 25.94
C VAL A 310 1.70 24.08 26.88
N GLY A 311 2.89 24.14 26.30
CA GLY A 311 4.17 24.18 27.03
C GLY A 311 4.82 22.82 27.26
N LEU A 312 4.10 21.74 27.06
CA LEU A 312 4.60 20.34 27.17
C LEU A 312 4.50 19.58 25.85
N ALA A 313 4.31 20.28 24.74
CA ALA A 313 4.15 19.67 23.43
C ALA A 313 5.50 19.40 22.75
N GLY A 314 5.59 18.28 22.06
CA GLY A 314 6.67 17.96 21.13
C GLY A 314 7.53 16.77 21.53
N GLU A 315 8.37 16.33 20.58
CA GLU A 315 9.24 15.14 20.74
C GLU A 315 10.26 15.27 21.89
N GLU A 316 10.64 16.47 22.30
CA GLU A 316 11.64 16.68 23.37
C GLU A 316 11.18 16.14 24.73
N PHE A 317 9.87 16.20 25.02
CA PHE A 317 9.31 15.67 26.27
C PHE A 317 9.11 14.14 26.25
N HIS A 318 9.04 13.54 25.09
CA HIS A 318 8.80 12.09 24.93
C HIS A 318 10.08 11.30 24.58
N ARG A 319 11.19 11.98 24.27
CA ARG A 319 12.49 11.35 24.01
C ARG A 319 13.26 11.11 25.30
N HIS A 320 13.15 9.93 25.84
CA HIS A 320 14.12 9.39 26.80
C HIS A 320 15.41 9.00 26.06
N GLY A 321 16.16 10.00 25.54
CA GLY A 321 17.47 9.80 24.94
C GLY A 321 18.58 10.00 25.99
N PRO A 322 19.82 9.47 25.78
CA PRO A 322 20.93 9.58 26.72
C PRO A 322 21.47 11.00 26.94
N GLY A 323 20.77 12.06 26.50
CA GLY A 323 21.13 13.46 26.62
C GLY A 323 20.32 14.25 27.65
N ASN A 324 19.21 13.73 28.19
CA ASN A 324 18.33 14.47 29.11
C ASN A 324 18.54 14.03 30.58
N THR A 325 19.80 13.99 31.03
CA THR A 325 20.15 13.69 32.44
C THR A 325 19.91 14.87 33.39
N GLU A 326 19.64 16.08 32.89
CA GLU A 326 19.44 17.26 33.76
C GLU A 326 18.09 17.23 34.48
N HIS A 327 16.99 16.81 33.85
CA HIS A 327 15.69 16.73 34.51
C HIS A 327 15.53 15.57 35.51
N GLN A 328 16.32 14.49 35.37
CA GLN A 328 16.31 13.40 36.37
C GLN A 328 17.04 13.78 37.66
N GLN A 329 17.97 14.74 37.63
CA GLN A 329 18.67 15.21 38.83
C GLN A 329 17.79 16.14 39.66
N GLU A 330 16.98 17.01 39.09
CA GLU A 330 16.06 17.87 39.83
C GLU A 330 15.00 17.09 40.62
N HIS A 331 14.42 16.03 40.05
CA HIS A 331 13.44 15.21 40.77
C HIS A 331 14.05 14.31 41.84
N VAL A 332 15.32 13.95 41.75
CA VAL A 332 16.03 13.16 42.78
C VAL A 332 16.45 14.06 43.95
N GLU A 333 16.81 15.33 43.70
CA GLU A 333 17.15 16.29 44.74
C GLU A 333 15.93 16.76 45.52
N GLU A 334 14.75 16.93 44.90
CA GLU A 334 13.51 17.32 45.57
C GLU A 334 12.98 16.23 46.53
N HIS A 335 13.19 14.95 46.23
CA HIS A 335 12.85 13.82 47.11
C HIS A 335 13.94 13.52 48.18
N ALA A 336 15.16 14.00 48.01
CA ALA A 336 16.22 13.82 49.01
C ALA A 336 16.15 14.80 50.18
N HIS A 337 15.52 15.98 50.01
CA HIS A 337 15.35 16.99 51.07
C HIS A 337 14.21 16.70 52.05
N ASP A 338 13.23 15.85 51.68
CA ASP A 338 12.09 15.50 52.55
C ASP A 338 12.37 14.35 53.52
N SER A 339 13.59 13.75 53.53
CA SER A 339 13.91 12.59 54.37
C SER A 339 14.86 12.86 55.56
N GLU A 340 15.26 14.13 55.80
CA GLU A 340 16.22 14.46 56.88
C GLU A 340 15.63 15.06 58.16
N ASP A 341 14.31 15.25 58.33
CA ASP A 341 13.69 15.78 59.55
C ASP A 341 12.71 14.80 60.23
N GLU A 342 13.21 13.68 60.78
CA GLU A 342 12.53 12.99 61.87
C GLU A 342 13.44 12.92 63.10
N PRO A 343 13.05 13.53 64.25
CA PRO A 343 13.84 13.44 65.45
C PRO A 343 13.70 12.10 66.15
N ASP A 344 14.83 11.50 66.41
CA ASP A 344 15.03 10.27 67.22
C ASP A 344 14.42 10.42 68.62
N HIS A 345 13.34 9.72 68.91
CA HIS A 345 12.81 9.49 70.26
C HIS A 345 13.29 8.15 70.80
N GLY A 346 14.40 8.20 71.49
CA GLY A 346 14.91 7.08 72.26
C GLY A 346 13.92 6.64 73.34
N HIS A 347 13.52 5.40 73.34
CA HIS A 347 12.95 4.69 74.49
C HIS A 347 13.93 3.62 74.95
N SER A 348 14.56 3.93 76.13
CA SER A 348 15.23 2.98 76.98
C SER A 348 14.19 2.09 77.68
N HIS A 349 14.29 0.77 77.54
CA HIS A 349 13.70 -0.19 78.48
C HIS A 349 14.79 -1.11 78.97
N ASP A 350 15.11 -0.88 80.27
CA ASP A 350 15.71 -1.89 81.17
C ASP A 350 14.74 -3.05 81.43
N ASN A 351 15.15 -4.25 81.20
CA ASN A 351 15.22 -5.45 82.05
C ASN A 351 15.45 -6.70 81.22
#